data_088c99ace1bcd6e49e92473d7baf1cd8
#
_entry.id   088c99ace1bcd6e49e92473d7baf1cd8
#
_cell.length_a   1.000
_cell.length_b   1.000
_cell.length_c   1.000
_cell.angle_alpha   90.00
_cell.angle_beta   90.00
_cell.angle_gamma   90.00
#
_symmetry.space_group_name_H-M   'P 1'
#
loop_
_entity.id
_entity.type
_entity.pdbx_description
1 polymer ?
#
loop_
_entity_poly.entity_id
_entity_poly.type
_entity_poly.pdbx_seq_one_letter_code
_entity_poly.pdbx_strand_id
1 'polypeptide(L)'
;MHGAKSILKQYENKSIIGISFLIDYGVQQIPISLPARIDACLNVLRKEKRENPRKQIKDTREQAERVAWRILKDWVEAQMALIDIEMARFEEVFLPYIQTNNGQTVYARLEEKQFLLGGEVGYD
;
A
#
# COMPACT_ATOMS: atom_id res chain seq x y z
N MET A 1 6.60 -19.41 10.45
CA MET A 1 6.65 -18.55 9.26
C MET A 1 5.43 -17.64 9.20
N HIS A 2 5.67 -16.39 8.89
CA HIS A 2 4.58 -15.43 8.77
C HIS A 2 4.17 -15.34 7.31
N GLY A 3 2.93 -15.58 7.02
CA GLY A 3 2.46 -15.53 5.66
C GLY A 3 1.11 -14.86 5.55
N ALA A 4 0.81 -14.33 4.39
CA ALA A 4 -0.48 -13.72 4.14
C ALA A 4 -1.54 -14.81 4.06
N LYS A 5 -2.58 -14.69 4.89
CA LYS A 5 -3.67 -15.65 4.89
C LYS A 5 -4.59 -15.46 3.70
N SER A 6 -4.86 -14.22 3.40
CA SER A 6 -5.71 -13.91 2.25
C SER A 6 -5.41 -12.48 1.80
N ILE A 7 -5.52 -12.28 0.51
CA ILE A 7 -5.31 -10.96 -0.08
C ILE A 7 -6.59 -10.58 -0.78
N LEU A 8 -7.15 -9.43 -0.38
CA LEU A 8 -8.39 -8.95 -0.93
C LEU A 8 -8.17 -7.59 -1.58
N LYS A 9 -8.71 -7.42 -2.77
CA LYS A 9 -8.74 -6.13 -3.41
C LYS A 9 -9.92 -5.35 -2.85
N GLN A 10 -9.67 -4.12 -2.48
CA GLN A 10 -10.74 -3.24 -2.00
C GLN A 10 -11.25 -2.41 -3.16
N TYR A 11 -12.57 -2.31 -3.27
CA TYR A 11 -13.20 -1.60 -4.38
C TYR A 11 -14.10 -0.49 -3.87
N GLU A 12 -14.18 0.56 -4.66
CA GLU A 12 -15.16 1.61 -4.47
C GLU A 12 -15.62 2.04 -5.86
N ASN A 13 -16.95 2.02 -6.10
CA ASN A 13 -17.51 2.35 -7.42
C ASN A 13 -16.86 1.53 -8.53
N LYS A 14 -16.63 0.24 -8.26
CA LYS A 14 -16.03 -0.71 -9.20
C LYS A 14 -14.56 -0.41 -9.52
N SER A 15 -13.93 0.49 -8.78
CA SER A 15 -12.50 0.77 -8.92
C SER A 15 -11.75 0.19 -7.73
N ILE A 16 -10.55 -0.33 -7.98
CA ILE A 16 -9.70 -0.83 -6.92
C ILE A 16 -9.17 0.36 -6.13
N ILE A 17 -9.42 0.39 -4.82
CA ILE A 17 -8.94 1.47 -3.96
C ILE A 17 -7.84 1.01 -3.02
N GLY A 18 -7.57 -0.30 -2.97
CA GLY A 18 -6.51 -0.81 -2.13
C GLY A 18 -6.54 -2.31 -2.05
N ILE A 19 -5.68 -2.85 -1.23
CA ILE A 19 -5.67 -4.27 -0.92
C ILE A 19 -5.60 -4.44 0.58
N SER A 20 -6.26 -5.48 1.06
CA SER A 20 -6.25 -5.85 2.48
C SER A 20 -5.87 -7.30 2.60
N PHE A 21 -5.15 -7.64 3.64
CA PHE A 21 -4.82 -9.03 3.90
C PHE A 21 -4.55 -9.22 5.38
N LEU A 22 -4.62 -10.48 5.80
CA LEU A 22 -4.32 -10.86 7.16
C LEU A 22 -2.99 -11.57 7.19
N ILE A 23 -2.17 -11.26 8.15
CA ILE A 23 -0.89 -11.91 8.34
C ILE A 23 -0.91 -12.64 9.68
N ASP A 24 -0.52 -13.91 9.66
CA ASP A 24 -0.35 -14.67 10.89
C ASP A 24 0.88 -14.16 11.62
N TYR A 25 0.69 -13.78 12.86
CA TYR A 25 1.79 -13.34 13.69
C TYR A 25 1.64 -13.98 15.05
N GLY A 26 2.23 -15.17 15.19
CA GLY A 26 2.05 -15.95 16.40
C GLY A 26 0.62 -16.46 16.51
N VAL A 27 -0.05 -16.12 17.59
CA VAL A 27 -1.43 -16.53 17.83
C VAL A 27 -2.42 -15.51 17.29
N GLN A 28 -1.93 -14.42 16.70
CA GLN A 28 -2.80 -13.35 16.23
C GLN A 28 -2.78 -13.27 14.72
N GLN A 29 -3.86 -12.77 14.16
CA GLN A 29 -3.93 -12.37 12.77
C GLN A 29 -4.00 -10.87 12.74
N ILE A 30 -3.08 -10.25 12.02
CA ILE A 30 -2.97 -8.80 11.99
C ILE A 30 -3.48 -8.29 10.64
N PRO A 31 -4.50 -7.43 10.65
CA PRO A 31 -5.03 -6.89 9.40
C PRO A 31 -4.16 -5.76 8.86
N ILE A 32 -3.81 -5.87 7.58
CA ILE A 32 -2.99 -4.90 6.87
C ILE A 32 -3.83 -4.30 5.75
N SER A 33 -3.74 -3.00 5.57
CA SER A 33 -4.44 -2.32 4.49
C SER A 33 -3.49 -1.39 3.76
N LEU A 34 -3.34 -1.61 2.46
CA LEU A 34 -2.48 -0.80 1.60
C LEU A 34 -3.35 -0.06 0.60
N PRO A 35 -3.24 1.26 0.54
CA PRO A 35 -4.03 2.02 -0.44
C PRO A 35 -3.44 1.87 -1.84
N ALA A 36 -4.31 1.77 -2.83
CA ALA A 36 -3.93 1.82 -4.23
C ALA A 36 -4.26 3.21 -4.75
N ARG A 37 -3.25 3.97 -5.08
CA ARG A 37 -3.45 5.35 -5.54
C ARG A 37 -3.55 5.34 -7.06
N ILE A 38 -4.73 4.98 -7.54
CA ILE A 38 -4.97 4.78 -8.96
C ILE A 38 -4.82 6.09 -9.74
N ASP A 39 -5.31 7.19 -9.18
CA ASP A 39 -5.22 8.47 -9.88
C ASP A 39 -3.77 8.89 -10.07
N ALA A 40 -2.93 8.68 -9.08
CA ALA A 40 -1.51 8.98 -9.19
C ALA A 40 -0.85 8.11 -10.25
N CYS A 41 -1.19 6.82 -10.28
CA CYS A 41 -0.67 5.90 -11.28
C CYS A 41 -1.11 6.32 -12.68
N LEU A 42 -2.37 6.69 -12.83
CA LEU A 42 -2.89 7.15 -14.12
C LEU A 42 -2.16 8.39 -14.60
N ASN A 43 -1.88 9.32 -13.70
CA ASN A 43 -1.14 10.53 -14.06
C ASN A 43 0.27 10.20 -14.56
N VAL A 44 0.92 9.23 -13.93
CA VAL A 44 2.24 8.78 -14.37
C VAL A 44 2.16 8.18 -15.77
N LEU A 45 1.15 7.34 -16.02
CA LEU A 45 0.97 6.74 -17.35
C LEU A 45 0.74 7.81 -18.42
N ARG A 46 -0.06 8.82 -18.09
CA ARG A 46 -0.32 9.90 -19.04
C ARG A 46 0.95 10.69 -19.32
N LYS A 47 1.75 10.93 -18.32
CA LYS A 47 3.01 11.62 -18.49
C LYS A 47 3.96 10.83 -19.37
N GLU A 48 4.10 9.53 -19.11
CA GLU A 48 4.95 8.67 -19.90
C GLU A 48 4.52 8.63 -21.36
N LYS A 49 3.21 8.60 -21.58
CA LYS A 49 2.69 8.59 -22.94
C LYS A 49 3.05 9.88 -23.68
N ARG A 50 2.97 11.01 -22.99
CA ARG A 50 3.33 12.29 -23.59
C ARG A 50 4.82 12.37 -23.90
N GLU A 51 5.67 11.83 -23.01
CA GLU A 51 7.10 11.93 -23.17
C GLU A 51 7.67 10.88 -24.11
N ASN A 52 6.92 9.81 -24.34
CA ASN A 52 7.37 8.71 -25.19
C ASN A 52 6.30 8.33 -26.20
N PRO A 53 6.00 9.23 -27.15
CA PRO A 53 4.88 8.99 -28.06
C PRO A 53 5.05 7.77 -28.96
N ARG A 54 6.28 7.29 -29.12
CA ARG A 54 6.52 6.09 -29.94
C ARG A 54 6.21 4.80 -29.19
N LYS A 55 6.16 4.84 -27.86
CA LYS A 55 5.74 3.69 -27.06
C LYS A 55 4.23 3.65 -27.03
N GLN A 56 3.70 2.44 -27.12
CA GLN A 56 2.25 2.28 -27.05
C GLN A 56 1.86 2.11 -25.59
N ILE A 57 1.78 3.23 -24.90
CA ILE A 57 1.43 3.22 -23.48
C ILE A 57 -0.06 3.45 -23.35
N LYS A 58 -0.71 2.54 -22.62
CA LYS A 58 -2.14 2.68 -22.34
C LYS A 58 -2.30 3.53 -21.09
N ASP A 59 -2.94 4.68 -21.26
CA ASP A 59 -3.20 5.58 -20.14
C ASP A 59 -4.66 5.53 -19.71
N THR A 60 -5.20 4.32 -19.61
CA THR A 60 -6.56 4.11 -19.15
C THR A 60 -6.58 3.80 -17.66
N ARG A 61 -7.72 4.02 -17.03
CA ARG A 61 -7.88 3.71 -15.62
C ARG A 61 -7.72 2.22 -15.36
N GLU A 62 -8.22 1.39 -16.26
CA GLU A 62 -8.06 -0.05 -16.13
C GLU A 62 -6.60 -0.47 -16.12
N GLN A 63 -5.80 0.14 -16.98
CA GLN A 63 -4.38 -0.16 -17.01
C GLN A 63 -3.70 0.35 -15.73
N ALA A 64 -4.11 1.53 -15.24
CA ALA A 64 -3.57 2.06 -14.00
C ALA A 64 -3.86 1.12 -12.83
N GLU A 65 -5.06 0.53 -12.80
CA GLU A 65 -5.42 -0.42 -11.75
C GLU A 65 -4.55 -1.67 -11.81
N ARG A 66 -4.32 -2.19 -13.01
CA ARG A 66 -3.47 -3.36 -13.18
C ARG A 66 -2.03 -3.10 -12.75
N VAL A 67 -1.51 -1.93 -13.13
CA VAL A 67 -0.15 -1.56 -12.78
C VAL A 67 -0.02 -1.38 -11.27
N ALA A 68 -0.96 -0.66 -10.67
CA ALA A 68 -0.93 -0.42 -9.23
C ALA A 68 -1.04 -1.73 -8.45
N TRP A 69 -1.94 -2.62 -8.87
CA TRP A 69 -2.10 -3.92 -8.24
C TRP A 69 -0.81 -4.72 -8.30
N ARG A 70 -0.19 -4.77 -9.47
CA ARG A 70 1.04 -5.54 -9.63
C ARG A 70 2.15 -4.99 -8.76
N ILE A 71 2.29 -3.67 -8.70
CA ILE A 71 3.32 -3.05 -7.88
C ILE A 71 3.11 -3.37 -6.40
N LEU A 72 1.87 -3.23 -5.93
CA LEU A 72 1.56 -3.53 -4.54
C LEU A 72 1.80 -4.99 -4.21
N LYS A 73 1.38 -5.88 -5.10
CA LYS A 73 1.58 -7.31 -4.90
C LYS A 73 3.07 -7.65 -4.84
N ASP A 74 3.84 -7.12 -5.76
CA ASP A 74 5.28 -7.37 -5.81
C ASP A 74 5.96 -6.84 -4.55
N TRP A 75 5.54 -5.66 -4.09
CA TRP A 75 6.09 -5.07 -2.88
C TRP A 75 5.81 -5.96 -1.66
N VAL A 76 4.57 -6.43 -1.52
CA VAL A 76 4.21 -7.29 -0.40
C VAL A 76 5.03 -8.57 -0.42
N GLU A 77 5.16 -9.19 -1.59
CA GLU A 77 5.93 -10.43 -1.71
C GLU A 77 7.39 -10.22 -1.34
N ALA A 78 7.96 -9.10 -1.78
CA ALA A 78 9.34 -8.79 -1.43
C ALA A 78 9.51 -8.58 0.08
N GLN A 79 8.55 -7.91 0.72
CA GLN A 79 8.63 -7.69 2.16
C GLN A 79 8.50 -9.00 2.93
N MET A 80 7.59 -9.87 2.48
CA MET A 80 7.43 -11.16 3.14
C MET A 80 8.71 -11.99 3.03
N ALA A 81 9.39 -11.92 1.89
CA ALA A 81 10.65 -12.63 1.72
C ALA A 81 11.71 -12.10 2.69
N LEU A 82 11.80 -10.77 2.85
CA LEU A 82 12.75 -10.18 3.78
C LEU A 82 12.47 -10.61 5.22
N ILE A 83 11.20 -10.70 5.58
CA ILE A 83 10.80 -11.14 6.92
C ILE A 83 11.16 -12.61 7.12
N ASP A 84 10.91 -13.44 6.11
CA ASP A 84 11.19 -14.87 6.20
C ASP A 84 12.68 -15.17 6.41
N ILE A 85 13.56 -14.38 5.80
CA ILE A 85 15.00 -14.58 6.00
C ILE A 85 15.55 -13.73 7.14
N GLU A 86 14.67 -13.13 7.91
CA GLU A 86 14.98 -12.38 9.12
C GLU A 86 15.86 -11.15 8.89
N MET A 87 15.81 -10.59 7.69
CA MET A 87 16.50 -9.33 7.41
C MET A 87 15.66 -8.13 7.82
N ALA A 88 14.37 -8.33 8.03
CA ALA A 88 13.48 -7.27 8.49
C ALA A 88 12.44 -7.88 9.41
N ARG A 89 11.95 -7.09 10.33
CA ARG A 89 10.86 -7.52 11.22
C ARG A 89 9.54 -7.11 10.59
N PHE A 90 8.52 -7.92 10.84
CA PHE A 90 7.18 -7.62 10.37
C PHE A 90 6.76 -6.19 10.75
N GLU A 91 6.99 -5.83 12.02
CA GLU A 91 6.59 -4.51 12.51
C GLU A 91 7.32 -3.39 11.81
N GLU A 92 8.59 -3.60 11.50
CA GLU A 92 9.36 -2.56 10.83
C GLU A 92 8.80 -2.23 9.44
N VAL A 93 8.31 -3.26 8.76
CA VAL A 93 7.87 -3.09 7.38
C VAL A 93 6.41 -2.65 7.30
N PHE A 94 5.55 -3.27 8.09
CA PHE A 94 4.11 -3.11 7.91
C PHE A 94 3.44 -2.20 8.94
N LEU A 95 4.16 -1.69 9.92
CA LEU A 95 3.54 -0.89 10.97
C LEU A 95 2.61 0.22 10.44
N PRO A 96 3.01 1.03 9.47
CA PRO A 96 2.13 2.11 9.02
C PRO A 96 0.80 1.60 8.46
N TYR A 97 0.77 0.37 7.99
CA TYR A 97 -0.38 -0.19 7.28
C TYR A 97 -1.24 -1.10 8.14
N ILE A 98 -0.88 -1.27 9.41
CA ILE A 98 -1.70 -2.07 10.33
C ILE A 98 -2.99 -1.32 10.62
N GLN A 99 -4.12 -2.01 10.51
CA GLN A 99 -5.40 -1.41 10.83
C GLN A 99 -5.62 -1.40 12.33
N THR A 100 -6.09 -0.28 12.84
CA THR A 100 -6.43 -0.13 14.25
C THR A 100 -7.90 -0.44 14.44
N ASN A 101 -8.34 -0.44 15.70
CA ASN A 101 -9.70 -0.82 16.05
C ASN A 101 -10.79 0.03 15.38
N ASN A 102 -10.47 1.26 15.02
CA ASN A 102 -11.45 2.13 14.38
C ASN A 102 -11.41 2.06 12.86
N GLY A 103 -10.71 1.07 12.32
CA GLY A 103 -10.66 0.88 10.87
C GLY A 103 -9.62 1.68 10.14
N GLN A 104 -8.93 2.59 10.83
CA GLN A 104 -7.87 3.37 10.22
C GLN A 104 -6.54 2.64 10.36
N THR A 105 -5.62 2.89 9.42
CA THR A 105 -4.26 2.38 9.57
C THR A 105 -3.51 3.23 10.58
N VAL A 106 -2.42 2.68 11.09
CA VAL A 106 -1.55 3.43 12.00
C VAL A 106 -1.07 4.70 11.32
N TYR A 107 -0.71 4.61 10.03
CA TYR A 107 -0.28 5.80 9.29
C TYR A 107 -1.37 6.87 9.25
N ALA A 108 -2.61 6.47 8.97
CA ALA A 108 -3.71 7.42 8.89
C ALA A 108 -3.94 8.14 10.23
N ARG A 109 -3.83 7.39 11.32
CA ARG A 109 -3.98 8.00 12.65
C ARG A 109 -2.86 8.95 12.97
N LEU A 110 -1.64 8.60 12.58
CA LEU A 110 -0.51 9.51 12.78
C LEU A 110 -0.67 10.75 11.93
N GLU A 111 -1.19 10.59 10.73
CA GLU A 111 -1.40 11.71 9.84
C GLU A 111 -2.42 12.68 10.41
N GLU A 112 -3.49 12.18 11.02
CA GLU A 112 -4.47 13.03 11.66
C GLU A 112 -3.86 13.87 12.77
N LYS A 113 -2.84 13.34 13.43
CA LYS A 113 -2.18 14.02 14.53
C LYS A 113 -0.85 14.64 14.11
N GLN A 114 -0.57 14.63 12.83
CA GLN A 114 0.74 15.08 12.37
C GLN A 114 0.98 16.55 12.67
N PHE A 115 -0.08 17.32 12.79
CA PHE A 115 0.11 18.71 13.14
C PHE A 115 0.72 18.83 14.51
N LEU A 116 0.37 17.94 15.41
CA LEU A 116 1.00 17.90 16.69
C LEU A 116 2.46 17.55 16.58
N LEU A 117 2.76 16.58 15.72
CA LEU A 117 4.13 16.16 15.51
C LEU A 117 4.86 17.13 14.61
N GLY A 118 4.26 17.44 13.49
CA GLY A 118 4.88 18.27 12.49
C GLY A 118 5.10 19.68 12.96
N GLY A 119 4.14 20.22 13.66
CA GLY A 119 4.26 21.56 14.18
C GLY A 119 5.34 21.67 15.23
N GLU A 120 5.43 20.66 16.06
CA GLU A 120 6.45 20.67 17.06
C GLU A 120 7.79 20.36 16.52
N VAL A 121 7.78 19.45 15.57
CA VAL A 121 9.01 19.10 14.95
C VAL A 121 9.53 20.24 14.16
N GLY A 122 8.63 20.83 13.49
CA GLY A 122 9.03 21.99 12.78
C GLY A 122 9.62 22.92 13.73
N TYR A 123 9.40 22.61 14.88
CA TYR A 123 9.81 23.37 15.84
C TYR A 123 11.14 23.45 15.99
N ASP A 124 11.12 23.38 15.91
CA ASP A 124 12.06 23.83 16.21
C ASP A 124 12.63 24.04 16.22
#